data_740dbae7ce3e274cba8bc52818b9f91b
#
_entry.id   740dbae7ce3e274cba8bc52818b9f91b
#
_cell.length_a   1.000
_cell.length_b   1.000
_cell.length_c   1.000
_cell.angle_alpha   90.00
_cell.angle_beta   90.00
_cell.angle_gamma   90.00
#
_symmetry.space_group_name_H-M   'P 1'
#
loop_
_entity.id
_entity.type
_entity.pdbx_description
1 polymer ?
#
loop_
_entity_poly.entity_id
_entity_poly.type
_entity_poly.pdbx_seq_one_letter_code
_entity_poly.pdbx_strand_id
1 'polypeptide(L)'
;MEALVTTSSGVLRGQRVGTLRHFRGVPFAAAARFAAPGPVPAWSGVRDASQHGAVCPQLPSPLEIATGPMHMPARESDDCLSLTIVAPEAAATPRPVMVWLHGGAYIVGSGSSEWYDASLLAAEGGVVVVNVNYRLGVLGFLRAPGVSPGNLGLLDQIAALRWVQQNIGAFGGDP
;
A
#
# COMPACT_ATOMS: atom_id res chain seq x y z
N MET A 1 -9.02 -0.75 -19.64
CA MET A 1 -9.25 0.72 -19.77
C MET A 1 -8.58 1.45 -18.62
N GLU A 2 -8.24 2.73 -18.79
CA GLU A 2 -7.59 3.54 -17.74
C GLU A 2 -8.61 4.05 -16.71
N ALA A 3 -8.15 4.21 -15.46
CA ALA A 3 -8.85 4.87 -14.38
C ALA A 3 -7.98 6.02 -13.85
N LEU A 4 -8.48 7.26 -13.85
CA LEU A 4 -7.75 8.41 -13.33
C LEU A 4 -8.36 8.86 -11.99
N VAL A 5 -7.49 9.20 -11.03
CA VAL A 5 -7.86 9.74 -9.73
C VAL A 5 -6.89 10.85 -9.34
N THR A 6 -7.41 11.92 -8.77
CA THR A 6 -6.60 13.03 -8.23
C THR A 6 -6.46 12.87 -6.72
N THR A 7 -5.23 12.82 -6.23
CA THR A 7 -4.88 12.80 -4.80
C THR A 7 -4.29 14.13 -4.37
N SER A 8 -4.03 14.28 -3.08
CA SER A 8 -3.36 15.48 -2.52
C SER A 8 -1.95 15.70 -3.10
N SER A 9 -1.29 14.66 -3.63
CA SER A 9 0.07 14.74 -4.18
C SER A 9 0.11 14.83 -5.70
N GLY A 10 -0.98 14.50 -6.41
CA GLY A 10 -1.05 14.55 -7.88
C GLY A 10 -2.01 13.52 -8.47
N VAL A 11 -2.02 13.42 -9.81
CA VAL A 11 -2.90 12.53 -10.55
C VAL A 11 -2.29 11.15 -10.67
N LEU A 12 -3.09 10.11 -10.43
CA LEU A 12 -2.75 8.71 -10.59
C LEU A 12 -3.53 8.09 -11.75
N ARG A 13 -2.89 7.22 -12.50
CA ARG A 13 -3.48 6.39 -13.53
C ARG A 13 -3.42 4.92 -13.14
N GLY A 14 -4.57 4.36 -12.78
CA GLY A 14 -4.78 2.95 -12.54
C GLY A 14 -5.43 2.24 -13.73
N GLN A 15 -5.89 1.03 -13.47
CA GLN A 15 -6.53 0.15 -14.45
C GLN A 15 -7.97 -0.17 -14.07
N ARG A 16 -8.84 -0.27 -15.07
CA ARG A 16 -10.19 -0.84 -14.92
C ARG A 16 -10.16 -2.30 -15.36
N VAL A 17 -10.64 -3.18 -14.48
CA VAL A 17 -10.78 -4.61 -14.72
C VAL A 17 -12.20 -5.01 -14.32
N GLY A 18 -13.05 -5.27 -15.30
CA GLY A 18 -14.47 -5.46 -15.04
C GLY A 18 -15.12 -4.23 -14.43
N THR A 19 -15.75 -4.39 -13.29
CA THR A 19 -16.43 -3.34 -12.50
C THR A 19 -15.51 -2.73 -11.43
N LEU A 20 -14.23 -3.05 -11.43
CA LEU A 20 -13.26 -2.60 -10.44
C LEU A 20 -12.21 -1.67 -11.04
N ARG A 21 -11.72 -0.77 -10.21
CA ARG A 21 -10.59 0.10 -10.48
C ARG A 21 -9.42 -0.32 -9.58
N HIS A 22 -8.28 -0.62 -10.17
CA HIS A 22 -7.07 -1.05 -9.49
C HIS A 22 -6.00 0.04 -9.58
N PHE A 23 -5.48 0.43 -8.43
CA PHE A 23 -4.34 1.34 -8.32
C PHE A 23 -3.26 0.64 -7.50
N ARG A 24 -2.09 0.44 -8.09
CA ARG A 24 -0.96 -0.29 -7.52
C ARG A 24 0.25 0.63 -7.39
N GLY A 25 1.06 0.46 -6.35
CA GLY A 25 2.23 1.29 -6.12
C GLY A 25 1.90 2.76 -5.85
N VAL A 26 0.75 3.03 -5.21
CA VAL A 26 0.33 4.38 -4.82
C VAL A 26 1.18 4.85 -3.64
N PRO A 27 2.05 5.85 -3.77
CA PRO A 27 2.90 6.28 -2.67
C PRO A 27 2.06 7.02 -1.62
N PHE A 28 2.24 6.66 -0.35
CA PHE A 28 1.57 7.33 0.77
C PHE A 28 2.53 8.10 1.67
N ALA A 29 3.80 7.76 1.66
CA ALA A 29 4.86 8.43 2.38
C ALA A 29 6.20 8.25 1.65
N ALA A 30 7.18 9.09 2.01
CA ALA A 30 8.56 8.94 1.60
C ALA A 30 9.45 8.91 2.85
N ALA A 31 10.48 8.05 2.87
CA ALA A 31 11.41 7.97 3.98
C ALA A 31 12.82 7.61 3.50
N ALA A 32 13.81 8.24 4.07
CA ALA A 32 15.17 7.71 4.02
C ALA A 32 15.29 6.50 4.96
N ARG A 33 16.29 5.64 4.73
CA ARG A 33 16.59 4.51 5.60
C ARG A 33 16.76 4.99 7.04
N PHE A 34 16.09 4.34 8.00
CA PHE A 34 16.07 4.64 9.43
C PHE A 34 15.54 6.02 9.83
N ALA A 35 14.86 6.73 8.93
CA ALA A 35 14.16 7.97 9.23
C ALA A 35 12.63 7.76 9.33
N ALA A 36 11.96 8.66 10.07
CA ALA A 36 10.50 8.69 10.12
C ALA A 36 9.89 8.96 8.72
N PRO A 37 8.71 8.39 8.40
CA PRO A 37 8.02 8.69 7.16
C PRO A 37 7.58 10.15 7.12
N GLY A 38 7.82 10.79 5.97
CA GLY A 38 7.38 12.14 5.66
C GLY A 38 6.36 12.16 4.52
N PRO A 39 5.82 13.33 4.18
CA PRO A 39 4.87 13.47 3.08
C PRO A 39 5.53 13.10 1.75
N VAL A 40 4.74 12.54 0.85
CA VAL A 40 5.17 12.32 -0.54
C VAL A 40 5.30 13.68 -1.24
N PRO A 41 6.42 13.96 -1.92
CA PRO A 41 6.53 15.14 -2.77
C PRO A 41 5.42 15.16 -3.84
N ALA A 42 4.80 16.32 -4.03
CA ALA A 42 3.83 16.49 -5.11
C ALA A 42 4.50 16.33 -6.47
N TRP A 43 3.76 15.78 -7.44
CA TRP A 43 4.24 15.62 -8.81
C TRP A 43 3.32 16.31 -9.81
N SER A 44 3.89 16.71 -10.94
CA SER A 44 3.17 17.22 -12.10
C SER A 44 2.84 16.09 -13.07
N GLY A 45 1.76 16.22 -13.83
CA GLY A 45 1.34 15.21 -14.81
C GLY A 45 0.66 14.00 -14.15
N VAL A 46 0.64 12.88 -14.87
CA VAL A 46 -0.02 11.64 -14.47
C VAL A 46 1.00 10.59 -14.11
N ARG A 47 0.98 10.12 -12.85
CA ARG A 47 1.83 9.02 -12.38
C ARG A 47 1.15 7.69 -12.66
N ASP A 48 1.90 6.76 -13.22
CA ASP A 48 1.42 5.39 -13.45
C ASP A 48 1.29 4.62 -12.14
N ALA A 49 0.10 4.09 -11.90
CA ALA A 49 -0.27 3.24 -10.77
C ALA A 49 -0.87 1.91 -11.25
N SER A 50 -0.41 1.40 -12.40
CA SER A 50 -0.85 0.12 -12.95
C SER A 50 -0.02 -1.07 -12.44
N GLN A 51 1.18 -0.82 -11.91
CA GLN A 51 2.12 -1.83 -11.42
C GLN A 51 2.34 -1.69 -9.92
N HIS A 52 2.57 -2.82 -9.23
CA HIS A 52 2.91 -2.82 -7.82
C HIS A 52 4.19 -2.03 -7.56
N GLY A 53 4.20 -1.27 -6.47
CA GLY A 53 5.40 -0.66 -5.92
C GLY A 53 6.35 -1.70 -5.33
N ALA A 54 7.57 -1.29 -5.02
CA ALA A 54 8.52 -2.17 -4.36
C ALA A 54 8.00 -2.67 -3.00
N VAL A 55 8.49 -3.83 -2.59
CA VAL A 55 8.27 -4.39 -1.25
C VAL A 55 9.47 -4.12 -0.35
N CYS A 56 9.26 -4.11 0.95
CA CYS A 56 10.35 -3.95 1.92
C CYS A 56 11.33 -5.11 1.79
N PRO A 57 12.66 -4.88 1.77
CA PRO A 57 13.67 -5.92 1.80
C PRO A 57 13.46 -6.86 2.99
N GLN A 58 13.43 -8.17 2.72
CA GLN A 58 13.09 -9.20 3.70
C GLN A 58 13.72 -10.55 3.33
N LEU A 59 13.85 -11.44 4.30
CA LEU A 59 14.24 -12.84 4.07
C LEU A 59 13.01 -13.66 3.63
N PRO A 60 13.20 -14.82 2.99
CA PRO A 60 12.10 -15.73 2.70
C PRO A 60 11.28 -16.03 3.95
N SER A 61 9.97 -16.14 3.79
CA SER A 61 9.08 -16.42 4.92
C SER A 61 9.30 -17.86 5.44
N PRO A 62 9.45 -18.05 6.75
CA PRO A 62 9.47 -19.42 7.32
C PRO A 62 8.21 -20.24 6.99
N LEU A 63 7.08 -19.58 6.71
CA LEU A 63 5.84 -20.25 6.33
C LEU A 63 5.92 -20.88 4.94
N GLU A 64 6.83 -20.47 4.08
CA GLU A 64 7.00 -21.04 2.72
C GLU A 64 7.34 -22.54 2.75
N ILE A 65 7.90 -23.03 3.85
CA ILE A 65 8.12 -24.47 4.05
C ILE A 65 6.80 -25.25 4.04
N ALA A 66 5.72 -24.65 4.54
CA ALA A 66 4.42 -25.29 4.65
C ALA A 66 3.45 -24.88 3.52
N THR A 67 3.55 -23.63 3.05
CA THR A 67 2.61 -23.02 2.11
C THR A 67 3.11 -22.98 0.66
N GLY A 68 4.39 -23.31 0.44
CA GLY A 68 5.09 -23.01 -0.80
C GLY A 68 5.53 -21.54 -0.90
N PRO A 69 6.26 -21.18 -1.98
CA PRO A 69 6.80 -19.84 -2.15
C PRO A 69 5.71 -18.76 -2.13
N MET A 70 5.96 -17.69 -1.39
CA MET A 70 5.09 -16.53 -1.38
C MET A 70 5.43 -15.64 -2.59
N HIS A 71 4.55 -15.61 -3.57
CA HIS A 71 4.80 -14.82 -4.77
C HIS A 71 4.66 -13.33 -4.47
N MET A 72 5.78 -12.61 -4.57
CA MET A 72 5.85 -11.15 -4.46
C MET A 72 5.94 -10.57 -5.87
N PRO A 73 4.92 -9.88 -6.37
CA PRO A 73 4.90 -9.39 -7.76
C PRO A 73 5.80 -8.17 -7.99
N ALA A 74 6.68 -7.82 -7.04
CA ALA A 74 7.48 -6.61 -7.07
C ALA A 74 8.91 -6.84 -6.54
N ARG A 75 9.85 -6.01 -7.01
CA ARG A 75 11.23 -5.99 -6.51
C ARG A 75 11.29 -5.46 -5.08
N GLU A 76 12.33 -5.82 -4.36
CA GLU A 76 12.65 -5.22 -3.06
C GLU A 76 13.34 -3.84 -3.20
N SER A 77 12.97 -2.91 -2.32
CA SER A 77 13.61 -1.59 -2.22
C SER A 77 13.29 -0.94 -0.89
N ASP A 78 14.15 -0.03 -0.44
CA ASP A 78 13.85 0.87 0.70
C ASP A 78 12.67 1.81 0.38
N ASP A 79 12.46 2.15 -0.90
CA ASP A 79 11.30 2.92 -1.37
C ASP A 79 10.10 1.97 -1.55
N CYS A 80 9.59 1.47 -0.44
CA CYS A 80 8.51 0.48 -0.38
C CYS A 80 7.19 1.03 0.19
N LEU A 81 7.13 2.30 0.59
CA LEU A 81 5.94 2.88 1.24
C LEU A 81 4.83 3.18 0.23
N SER A 82 4.13 2.14 -0.18
CA SER A 82 3.09 2.21 -1.20
C SER A 82 1.84 1.43 -0.81
N LEU A 83 0.71 1.80 -1.43
CA LEU A 83 -0.58 1.14 -1.29
C LEU A 83 -0.95 0.40 -2.57
N THR A 84 -1.73 -0.66 -2.42
CA THR A 84 -2.57 -1.23 -3.48
C THR A 84 -4.02 -0.95 -3.11
N ILE A 85 -4.76 -0.29 -4.01
CA ILE A 85 -6.15 0.09 -3.80
C ILE A 85 -7.01 -0.60 -4.85
N VAL A 86 -8.02 -1.34 -4.39
CA VAL A 86 -9.06 -1.92 -5.24
C VAL A 86 -10.39 -1.28 -4.86
N ALA A 87 -11.01 -0.63 -5.80
CA ALA A 87 -12.25 0.11 -5.60
C ALA A 87 -13.29 -0.28 -6.64
N PRO A 88 -14.54 -0.56 -6.27
CA PRO A 88 -15.63 -0.63 -7.23
C PRO A 88 -15.76 0.69 -8.01
N GLU A 89 -16.45 0.65 -9.14
CA GLU A 89 -16.80 1.88 -9.86
C GLU A 89 -17.50 2.87 -8.93
N ALA A 90 -17.31 4.16 -9.21
CA ALA A 90 -17.88 5.22 -8.40
C ALA A 90 -19.40 5.08 -8.28
N ALA A 91 -19.92 5.26 -7.07
CA ALA A 91 -21.33 5.26 -6.76
C ALA A 91 -21.76 6.63 -6.20
N ALA A 92 -23.06 6.88 -6.13
CA ALA A 92 -23.60 8.12 -5.56
C ALA A 92 -23.30 8.29 -4.07
N THR A 93 -23.13 7.17 -3.34
CA THR A 93 -22.78 7.15 -1.92
C THR A 93 -21.36 6.63 -1.73
N PRO A 94 -20.57 7.24 -0.83
CA PRO A 94 -19.29 6.70 -0.45
C PRO A 94 -19.40 5.27 0.10
N ARG A 95 -18.36 4.46 -0.11
CA ARG A 95 -18.31 3.06 0.29
C ARG A 95 -17.48 2.88 1.55
N PRO A 96 -17.78 1.90 2.41
CA PRO A 96 -16.90 1.53 3.50
C PRO A 96 -15.49 1.23 2.99
N VAL A 97 -14.48 1.55 3.81
CA VAL A 97 -13.08 1.34 3.48
C VAL A 97 -12.49 0.28 4.42
N MET A 98 -11.87 -0.74 3.83
CA MET A 98 -11.09 -1.73 4.56
C MET A 98 -9.60 -1.48 4.33
N VAL A 99 -8.87 -1.21 5.39
CA VAL A 99 -7.41 -1.09 5.35
C VAL A 99 -6.79 -2.38 5.85
N TRP A 100 -6.02 -3.05 4.99
CA TRP A 100 -5.34 -4.31 5.30
C TRP A 100 -3.87 -4.07 5.65
N LEU A 101 -3.52 -4.38 6.88
CA LEU A 101 -2.14 -4.43 7.37
C LEU A 101 -1.72 -5.91 7.38
N HIS A 102 -0.85 -6.30 6.45
CA HIS A 102 -0.47 -7.69 6.26
C HIS A 102 0.23 -8.29 7.48
N GLY A 103 0.09 -9.60 7.66
CA GLY A 103 0.80 -10.38 8.65
C GLY A 103 2.26 -10.65 8.27
N GLY A 104 2.95 -11.46 9.10
CA GLY A 104 4.35 -11.85 8.89
C GLY A 104 5.27 -11.42 10.03
N ALA A 105 4.70 -11.24 11.24
CA ALA A 105 5.42 -10.92 12.49
C ALA A 105 6.33 -9.68 12.38
N TYR A 106 5.99 -8.72 11.52
CA TYR A 106 6.78 -7.52 11.22
C TYR A 106 8.16 -7.78 10.61
N ILE A 107 8.45 -8.99 10.17
CA ILE A 107 9.73 -9.38 9.55
C ILE A 107 9.60 -9.78 8.08
N VAL A 108 8.44 -10.28 7.67
CA VAL A 108 8.14 -10.69 6.29
C VAL A 108 6.74 -10.26 5.87
N GLY A 109 6.46 -10.34 4.57
CA GLY A 109 5.15 -10.08 4.00
C GLY A 109 5.10 -8.82 3.16
N SER A 110 3.97 -8.62 2.49
CA SER A 110 3.70 -7.45 1.65
C SER A 110 2.21 -7.31 1.40
N GLY A 111 1.69 -6.08 1.41
CA GLY A 111 0.34 -5.80 0.93
C GLY A 111 0.15 -6.02 -0.57
N SER A 112 1.26 -6.21 -1.32
CA SER A 112 1.23 -6.52 -2.76
C SER A 112 1.20 -8.03 -3.07
N SER A 113 1.23 -8.90 -2.04
CA SER A 113 1.17 -10.36 -2.22
C SER A 113 -0.12 -10.77 -2.94
N GLU A 114 -0.02 -11.75 -3.86
CA GLU A 114 -1.17 -12.34 -4.54
C GLU A 114 -2.19 -12.96 -3.57
N TRP A 115 -1.76 -13.38 -2.38
CA TRP A 115 -2.64 -13.89 -1.32
C TRP A 115 -3.62 -12.86 -0.80
N TYR A 116 -3.34 -11.56 -1.01
CA TYR A 116 -4.16 -10.45 -0.57
C TYR A 116 -4.84 -9.74 -1.74
N ASP A 117 -5.10 -10.49 -2.86
CA ASP A 117 -5.93 -9.94 -3.94
C ASP A 117 -7.32 -9.60 -3.40
N ALA A 118 -7.62 -8.32 -3.37
CA ALA A 118 -8.83 -7.78 -2.80
C ALA A 118 -9.99 -7.71 -3.81
N SER A 119 -9.82 -8.22 -5.03
CA SER A 119 -10.80 -8.06 -6.11
C SER A 119 -12.17 -8.64 -5.77
N LEU A 120 -12.19 -9.86 -5.23
CA LEU A 120 -13.45 -10.53 -4.85
C LEU A 120 -14.14 -9.78 -3.69
N LEU A 121 -13.38 -9.42 -2.67
CA LEU A 121 -13.90 -8.68 -1.52
C LEU A 121 -14.45 -7.32 -1.91
N ALA A 122 -13.78 -6.58 -2.78
CA ALA A 122 -14.26 -5.31 -3.29
C ALA A 122 -15.51 -5.46 -4.15
N ALA A 123 -15.56 -6.46 -5.03
CA ALA A 123 -16.69 -6.68 -5.92
C ALA A 123 -17.96 -7.10 -5.17
N GLU A 124 -17.87 -8.11 -4.31
CA GLU A 124 -19.02 -8.69 -3.62
C GLU A 124 -19.40 -7.91 -2.36
N GLY A 125 -18.39 -7.43 -1.61
CA GLY A 125 -18.60 -6.64 -0.39
C GLY A 125 -18.96 -5.18 -0.66
N GLY A 126 -18.77 -4.70 -1.89
CA GLY A 126 -19.03 -3.30 -2.24
C GLY A 126 -18.14 -2.31 -1.45
N VAL A 127 -16.96 -2.71 -1.03
CA VAL A 127 -16.04 -1.93 -0.20
C VAL A 127 -14.81 -1.48 -1.00
N VAL A 128 -14.19 -0.38 -0.60
CA VAL A 128 -12.86 0.00 -1.07
C VAL A 128 -11.82 -0.71 -0.20
N VAL A 129 -10.91 -1.46 -0.80
CA VAL A 129 -9.86 -2.15 -0.06
C VAL A 129 -8.51 -1.49 -0.31
N VAL A 130 -7.77 -1.25 0.76
CA VAL A 130 -6.44 -0.62 0.73
C VAL A 130 -5.45 -1.57 1.41
N ASN A 131 -4.57 -2.19 0.63
CA ASN A 131 -3.47 -2.99 1.16
C ASN A 131 -2.23 -2.12 1.33
N VAL A 132 -1.57 -2.20 2.48
CA VAL A 132 -0.47 -1.31 2.87
C VAL A 132 0.86 -2.08 2.83
N ASN A 133 1.87 -1.51 2.15
CA ASN A 133 3.27 -1.90 2.35
C ASN A 133 3.90 -0.97 3.41
N TYR A 134 4.57 -1.54 4.38
CA TYR A 134 5.27 -0.82 5.43
C TYR A 134 6.63 -1.47 5.70
N ARG A 135 7.57 -0.76 6.31
CA ARG A 135 8.92 -1.28 6.60
C ARG A 135 8.89 -2.38 7.63
N LEU A 136 9.72 -3.40 7.39
CA LEU A 136 9.80 -4.64 8.14
C LEU A 136 11.19 -4.82 8.78
N GLY A 137 11.29 -5.78 9.70
CA GLY A 137 12.54 -6.23 10.28
C GLY A 137 13.41 -5.09 10.79
N VAL A 138 14.68 -5.12 10.46
CA VAL A 138 15.66 -4.10 10.87
C VAL A 138 15.29 -2.71 10.33
N LEU A 139 14.77 -2.62 9.10
CA LEU A 139 14.43 -1.34 8.47
C LEU A 139 13.25 -0.64 9.16
N GLY A 140 12.28 -1.44 9.68
CA GLY A 140 11.10 -0.92 10.35
C GLY A 140 11.22 -0.84 11.88
N PHE A 141 12.06 -1.66 12.51
CA PHE A 141 11.98 -1.84 13.97
C PHE A 141 13.31 -1.75 14.71
N LEU A 142 14.45 -1.52 14.02
CA LEU A 142 15.73 -1.29 14.69
C LEU A 142 15.62 -0.09 15.63
N ARG A 143 15.99 -0.27 16.89
CA ARG A 143 16.24 0.82 17.82
C ARG A 143 17.74 0.86 18.15
N ALA A 144 18.42 1.89 17.65
CA ALA A 144 19.85 2.07 17.87
C ALA A 144 20.16 3.58 18.01
N PRO A 145 20.75 4.01 19.14
CA PRO A 145 21.11 5.42 19.36
C PRO A 145 21.94 5.97 18.20
N GLY A 146 21.60 7.15 17.71
CA GLY A 146 22.30 7.80 16.59
C GLY A 146 22.01 7.20 15.20
N VAL A 147 21.25 6.09 15.10
CA VAL A 147 20.91 5.41 13.83
C VAL A 147 19.41 5.42 13.59
N SER A 148 18.62 4.88 14.52
CA SER A 148 17.17 4.74 14.36
C SER A 148 16.45 4.93 15.70
N PRO A 149 15.35 5.69 15.72
CA PRO A 149 14.52 5.85 16.92
C PRO A 149 13.71 4.60 17.28
N GLY A 150 13.58 3.66 16.35
CA GLY A 150 12.72 2.47 16.46
C GLY A 150 11.28 2.70 16.03
N ASN A 151 10.52 1.60 15.87
CA ASN A 151 9.09 1.59 15.54
C ASN A 151 8.71 2.34 14.25
N LEU A 152 9.63 2.44 13.30
CA LEU A 152 9.39 3.13 12.03
C LEU A 152 8.28 2.45 11.21
N GLY A 153 8.19 1.11 11.25
CA GLY A 153 7.12 0.36 10.61
C GLY A 153 5.73 0.70 11.17
N LEU A 154 5.60 1.01 12.47
CA LEU A 154 4.34 1.49 13.04
C LEU A 154 4.05 2.93 12.60
N LEU A 155 5.07 3.79 12.51
CA LEU A 155 4.90 5.14 11.98
C LEU A 155 4.48 5.13 10.51
N ASP A 156 4.96 4.16 9.72
CA ASP A 156 4.53 3.94 8.33
C ASP A 156 3.03 3.58 8.26
N GLN A 157 2.56 2.68 9.13
CA GLN A 157 1.14 2.32 9.21
C GLN A 157 0.27 3.53 9.59
N ILE A 158 0.71 4.33 10.56
CA ILE A 158 0.02 5.59 10.94
C ILE A 158 -0.01 6.56 9.76
N ALA A 159 1.09 6.69 9.01
CA ALA A 159 1.14 7.54 7.82
C ALA A 159 0.17 7.04 6.73
N ALA A 160 0.08 5.72 6.53
CA ALA A 160 -0.87 5.12 5.60
C ALA A 160 -2.32 5.41 5.98
N LEU A 161 -2.68 5.26 7.25
CA LEU A 161 -4.03 5.58 7.74
C LEU A 161 -4.38 7.06 7.55
N ARG A 162 -3.45 7.97 7.81
CA ARG A 162 -3.63 9.41 7.57
C ARG A 162 -3.80 9.71 6.09
N TRP A 163 -3.02 9.04 5.22
CA TRP A 163 -3.16 9.19 3.79
C TRP A 163 -4.54 8.70 3.31
N VAL A 164 -5.02 7.56 3.81
CA VAL A 164 -6.36 7.04 3.52
C VAL A 164 -7.42 8.06 3.90
N GLN A 165 -7.38 8.58 5.12
CA GLN A 165 -8.33 9.61 5.57
C GLN A 165 -8.36 10.84 4.64
N GLN A 166 -7.24 11.26 4.12
CA GLN A 166 -7.13 12.45 3.27
C GLN A 166 -7.54 12.21 1.83
N ASN A 167 -7.38 11.00 1.31
CA ASN A 167 -7.42 10.75 -0.13
C ASN A 167 -8.47 9.72 -0.58
N ILE A 168 -8.97 8.85 0.31
CA ILE A 168 -9.76 7.70 -0.12
C ILE A 168 -11.12 8.09 -0.71
N GLY A 169 -11.63 9.29 -0.40
CA GLY A 169 -12.82 9.84 -1.02
C GLY A 169 -12.71 9.95 -2.54
N ALA A 170 -11.52 10.25 -3.07
CA ALA A 170 -11.29 10.29 -4.52
C ALA A 170 -11.42 8.90 -5.18
N PHE A 171 -11.28 7.83 -4.42
CA PHE A 171 -11.49 6.45 -4.86
C PHE A 171 -12.91 5.94 -4.60
N GLY A 172 -13.80 6.79 -4.07
CA GLY A 172 -15.19 6.47 -3.74
C GLY A 172 -15.36 5.82 -2.36
N GLY A 173 -14.35 5.88 -1.50
CA GLY A 173 -14.42 5.45 -0.11
C GLY A 173 -14.92 6.55 0.84
N ASP A 174 -15.45 6.14 1.99
CA ASP A 174 -15.82 7.02 3.12
C ASP A 174 -14.61 7.12 4.07
N PRO A 175 -13.98 8.30 4.24
CA PRO A 175 -12.75 8.46 5.02
C PRO A 175 -12.95 8.33 6.53
#